data_daa24bdfebe45b934ba9320b8078532b
#
_entry.id   daa24bdfebe45b934ba9320b8078532b
#
_cell.length_a   1.000
_cell.length_b   1.000
_cell.length_c   1.000
_cell.angle_alpha   90.00
_cell.angle_beta   90.00
_cell.angle_gamma   90.00
#
_symmetry.space_group_name_H-M   'P 1'
#
loop_
_entity.id
_entity.type
_entity.pdbx_description
1 polymer ?
#
loop_
_entity_poly.entity_id
_entity_poly.type
_entity_poly.pdbx_seq_one_letter_code
_entity_poly.pdbx_strand_id
1 'polypeptide(L)'
;AGEMGDNLNFLDLPGSASAITAGDGFTCSIVDDSGTDKAFCWGLNDIGQLGIENTNNVGDGSGGSMSSINNVDLVYSSQPAVVQSIDAGEDHVCAIVQYGSYRPVQCWGNGADGRLGYGSQDNRGTGAGSTNGMGSNLGYVRLSSGTTGYYHVTDIEAGAGTTCVIM
;
A
#
# COMPACT_ATOMS: atom_id res chain seq x y z
N ALA A 1 -21.97 -9.62 25.75
CA ALA A 1 -22.82 -10.26 24.71
C ALA A 1 -23.46 -9.17 23.87
N GLY A 2 -23.35 -9.23 22.58
CA GLY A 2 -23.93 -8.26 21.66
C GLY A 2 -22.93 -7.50 20.79
N GLU A 3 -21.67 -7.94 20.75
CA GLU A 3 -20.59 -7.30 19.95
C GLU A 3 -20.41 -7.95 18.57
N MET A 4 -21.15 -9.00 18.27
CA MET A 4 -21.06 -9.76 17.01
C MET A 4 -22.45 -10.00 16.41
N GLY A 5 -22.48 -10.50 15.21
CA GLY A 5 -23.72 -10.73 14.45
C GLY A 5 -24.35 -9.41 14.00
N ASP A 6 -25.66 -9.27 14.19
CA ASP A 6 -26.42 -8.07 13.76
C ASP A 6 -26.00 -6.77 14.50
N ASN A 7 -25.16 -6.87 15.52
CA ASN A 7 -24.62 -5.71 16.26
C ASN A 7 -23.23 -5.27 15.77
N LEU A 8 -22.60 -6.02 14.85
CA LEU A 8 -21.34 -5.63 14.26
C LEU A 8 -21.60 -4.67 13.09
N ASN A 9 -21.18 -3.42 13.22
CA ASN A 9 -21.28 -2.46 12.14
C ASN A 9 -20.33 -2.81 10.98
N PHE A 10 -20.74 -2.51 9.76
CA PHE A 10 -19.86 -2.58 8.62
C PHE A 10 -18.71 -1.57 8.74
N LEU A 11 -17.58 -1.91 8.16
CA LEU A 11 -16.48 -0.98 8.00
C LEU A 11 -16.90 0.09 6.98
N ASP A 12 -16.82 1.35 7.38
CA ASP A 12 -17.22 2.48 6.53
C ASP A 12 -16.03 2.86 5.62
N LEU A 13 -15.95 2.24 4.45
CA LEU A 13 -14.98 2.54 3.40
C LEU A 13 -15.59 3.52 2.38
N PRO A 14 -14.79 4.32 1.66
CA PRO A 14 -15.29 5.32 0.72
C PRO A 14 -15.98 4.74 -0.53
N GLY A 15 -15.94 3.43 -0.71
CA GLY A 15 -16.56 2.75 -1.85
C GLY A 15 -16.53 1.23 -1.73
N SER A 16 -16.77 0.54 -2.85
CA SER A 16 -16.78 -0.91 -2.90
C SER A 16 -15.36 -1.48 -2.89
N ALA A 17 -15.09 -2.39 -1.97
CA ALA A 17 -13.80 -3.11 -1.90
C ALA A 17 -13.78 -4.26 -2.92
N SER A 18 -12.70 -4.39 -3.68
CA SER A 18 -12.47 -5.44 -4.67
C SER A 18 -11.39 -6.45 -4.25
N ALA A 19 -10.48 -6.06 -3.36
CA ALA A 19 -9.43 -6.91 -2.81
C ALA A 19 -9.11 -6.51 -1.38
N ILE A 20 -8.59 -7.46 -0.61
CA ILE A 20 -8.13 -7.26 0.76
C ILE A 20 -6.88 -8.09 1.00
N THR A 21 -5.93 -7.52 1.77
CA THR A 21 -4.74 -8.21 2.26
C THR A 21 -4.45 -7.76 3.69
N ALA A 22 -3.73 -8.55 4.46
CA ALA A 22 -3.41 -8.23 5.85
C ALA A 22 -1.98 -8.62 6.20
N GLY A 23 -1.30 -7.74 6.94
CA GLY A 23 -0.03 -8.01 7.57
C GLY A 23 -0.16 -8.21 9.10
N ASP A 24 0.93 -7.99 9.83
CA ASP A 24 0.90 -8.08 11.30
C ASP A 24 0.31 -6.80 11.90
N GLY A 25 -0.93 -6.91 12.36
CA GLY A 25 -1.66 -5.81 12.99
C GLY A 25 -2.22 -4.74 12.06
N PHE A 26 -2.16 -4.90 10.74
CA PHE A 26 -2.75 -3.96 9.78
C PHE A 26 -3.44 -4.67 8.61
N THR A 27 -4.27 -3.93 7.91
CA THR A 27 -5.02 -4.42 6.75
C THR A 27 -4.99 -3.38 5.64
N CYS A 28 -4.94 -3.82 4.38
CA CYS A 28 -5.10 -2.97 3.21
C CYS A 28 -6.18 -3.52 2.29
N SER A 29 -6.85 -2.65 1.56
CA SER A 29 -7.88 -3.00 0.59
C SER A 29 -7.76 -2.14 -0.67
N ILE A 30 -8.13 -2.71 -1.81
CA ILE A 30 -8.40 -1.93 -3.01
C ILE A 30 -9.88 -1.55 -2.98
N VAL A 31 -10.15 -0.26 -3.07
CA VAL A 31 -11.50 0.32 -2.99
C VAL A 31 -11.74 1.20 -4.20
N ASP A 32 -12.88 1.04 -4.84
CA ASP A 32 -13.34 1.96 -5.90
C ASP A 32 -13.78 3.28 -5.25
N ASP A 33 -12.91 4.27 -5.30
CA ASP A 33 -13.20 5.63 -4.87
C ASP A 33 -13.57 6.48 -6.08
N SER A 34 -14.87 6.65 -6.26
CA SER A 34 -15.44 7.49 -7.32
C SER A 34 -15.02 7.08 -8.74
N GLY A 35 -14.95 5.78 -9.02
CA GLY A 35 -14.59 5.22 -10.32
C GLY A 35 -13.08 5.02 -10.52
N THR A 36 -12.29 5.08 -9.45
CA THR A 36 -10.85 4.83 -9.48
C THR A 36 -10.46 3.90 -8.34
N ASP A 37 -9.85 2.77 -8.68
CA ASP A 37 -9.33 1.82 -7.71
C ASP A 37 -8.10 2.38 -6.99
N LYS A 38 -8.20 2.57 -5.68
CA LYS A 38 -7.17 3.10 -4.79
C LYS A 38 -6.89 2.14 -3.63
N ALA A 39 -5.70 2.21 -3.06
CA ALA A 39 -5.37 1.49 -1.85
C ALA A 39 -5.76 2.29 -0.60
N PHE A 40 -6.36 1.61 0.37
CA PHE A 40 -6.66 2.13 1.71
C PHE A 40 -6.13 1.15 2.73
N CYS A 41 -5.40 1.64 3.74
CA CYS A 41 -4.81 0.82 4.78
C CYS A 41 -5.18 1.34 6.17
N TRP A 42 -5.37 0.43 7.13
CA TRP A 42 -5.71 0.74 8.52
C TRP A 42 -5.10 -0.28 9.47
N GLY A 43 -5.05 0.03 10.76
CA GLY A 43 -4.43 -0.75 11.82
C GLY A 43 -3.13 -0.13 12.31
N LEU A 44 -2.15 -0.97 12.61
CA LEU A 44 -0.81 -0.60 13.10
C LEU A 44 -0.01 0.16 12.05
N ASN A 45 0.73 1.21 12.47
CA ASN A 45 1.51 2.07 11.55
C ASN A 45 2.84 2.56 12.14
N ASP A 46 3.45 1.86 13.05
CA ASP A 46 4.66 2.30 13.74
C ASP A 46 5.91 2.42 12.84
N ILE A 47 5.89 1.79 11.68
CA ILE A 47 6.97 1.80 10.68
C ILE A 47 6.52 2.26 9.28
N GLY A 48 5.34 2.90 9.16
CA GLY A 48 4.83 3.46 7.90
C GLY A 48 4.10 2.47 7.00
N GLN A 49 3.71 1.30 7.53
CA GLN A 49 3.06 0.23 6.76
C GLN A 49 1.68 0.61 6.20
N LEU A 50 1.05 1.66 6.72
CA LEU A 50 -0.18 2.19 6.15
C LEU A 50 0.04 3.13 4.95
N GLY A 51 1.28 3.60 4.71
CA GLY A 51 1.61 4.47 3.58
C GLY A 51 0.95 5.86 3.61
N ILE A 52 0.74 6.43 4.80
CA ILE A 52 0.04 7.71 5.02
C ILE A 52 0.96 8.84 5.49
N GLU A 53 2.26 8.72 5.24
CA GLU A 53 3.30 9.71 5.55
C GLU A 53 3.39 10.12 7.04
N ASN A 54 3.06 9.21 7.93
CA ASN A 54 3.25 9.30 9.37
C ASN A 54 3.28 7.90 9.99
N THR A 55 3.39 7.82 11.32
CA THR A 55 3.41 6.57 12.08
C THR A 55 2.25 6.44 13.05
N ASN A 56 1.13 7.11 12.79
CA ASN A 56 -0.07 7.00 13.61
C ASN A 56 -0.92 5.81 13.14
N ASN A 57 -1.43 5.05 14.09
CA ASN A 57 -2.42 4.01 13.81
C ASN A 57 -3.72 4.61 13.28
N VAL A 58 -4.47 3.83 12.51
CA VAL A 58 -5.78 4.22 11.98
C VAL A 58 -6.82 3.17 12.37
N GLY A 59 -7.96 3.62 12.89
CA GLY A 59 -9.07 2.73 13.25
C GLY A 59 -9.00 2.14 14.66
N ASP A 60 -8.01 2.53 15.46
CA ASP A 60 -7.85 2.11 16.88
C ASP A 60 -8.56 3.05 17.87
N GLY A 61 -9.24 4.07 17.36
CA GLY A 61 -9.92 5.09 18.17
C GLY A 61 -9.02 6.22 18.66
N SER A 62 -7.70 6.14 18.48
CA SER A 62 -6.74 7.16 18.96
C SER A 62 -6.30 8.13 17.85
N GLY A 63 -6.20 7.69 16.62
CA GLY A 63 -5.58 8.43 15.52
C GLY A 63 -6.48 8.73 14.31
N GLY A 64 -7.68 8.22 14.25
CA GLY A 64 -8.57 8.46 13.13
C GLY A 64 -9.78 7.53 13.07
N SER A 65 -10.89 8.10 12.64
CA SER A 65 -12.09 7.33 12.32
C SER A 65 -11.93 6.71 10.93
N MET A 66 -12.46 5.53 10.73
CA MET A 66 -12.52 4.89 9.40
C MET A 66 -13.30 5.73 8.38
N SER A 67 -14.23 6.58 8.84
CA SER A 67 -14.96 7.52 7.95
C SER A 67 -14.08 8.65 7.37
N SER A 68 -12.87 8.83 7.86
CA SER A 68 -11.91 9.82 7.38
C SER A 68 -10.58 9.20 6.92
N ILE A 69 -10.58 7.91 6.61
CA ILE A 69 -9.40 7.22 6.10
C ILE A 69 -8.96 7.84 4.76
N ASN A 70 -7.67 8.14 4.66
CA ASN A 70 -7.09 8.60 3.41
C ASN A 70 -6.60 7.42 2.56
N ASN A 71 -6.68 7.54 1.25
CA ASN A 71 -6.02 6.59 0.37
C ASN A 71 -4.50 6.71 0.48
N VAL A 72 -3.82 5.62 0.23
CA VAL A 72 -2.37 5.59 0.03
C VAL A 72 -2.06 6.40 -1.24
N ASP A 73 -1.17 7.38 -1.12
CA ASP A 73 -0.79 8.23 -2.28
C ASP A 73 0.18 7.45 -3.18
N LEU A 74 -0.37 6.78 -4.18
CA LEU A 74 0.37 6.06 -5.21
C LEU A 74 0.28 6.83 -6.52
N VAL A 75 1.43 7.21 -7.07
CA VAL A 75 1.52 7.96 -8.30
C VAL A 75 2.56 7.38 -9.25
N TYR A 76 2.38 7.59 -10.53
CA TYR A 76 3.38 7.32 -11.55
C TYR A 76 3.61 8.58 -12.39
N SER A 77 4.86 9.04 -12.47
CA SER A 77 5.22 10.28 -13.16
C SER A 77 4.33 11.47 -12.75
N SER A 78 4.08 11.63 -11.45
CA SER A 78 3.24 12.67 -10.86
C SER A 78 1.76 12.63 -11.28
N GLN A 79 1.29 11.49 -11.78
CA GLN A 79 -0.14 11.26 -12.04
C GLN A 79 -0.68 10.20 -11.07
N PRO A 80 -1.92 10.32 -10.58
CA PRO A 80 -2.56 9.30 -9.78
C PRO A 80 -2.54 7.95 -10.51
N ALA A 81 -2.21 6.88 -9.79
CA ALA A 81 -2.17 5.53 -10.32
C ALA A 81 -3.44 4.78 -9.94
N VAL A 82 -3.91 3.90 -10.83
CA VAL A 82 -4.97 2.94 -10.55
C VAL A 82 -4.34 1.69 -9.94
N VAL A 83 -4.79 1.25 -8.78
CA VAL A 83 -4.28 0.04 -8.11
C VAL A 83 -4.92 -1.19 -8.73
N GLN A 84 -4.09 -2.11 -9.25
CA GLN A 84 -4.55 -3.33 -9.90
C GLN A 84 -4.48 -4.55 -8.99
N SER A 85 -3.45 -4.61 -8.15
CA SER A 85 -3.24 -5.67 -7.17
C SER A 85 -2.50 -5.11 -5.98
N ILE A 86 -2.71 -5.69 -4.81
CA ILE A 86 -2.05 -5.32 -3.56
C ILE A 86 -1.79 -6.58 -2.75
N ASP A 87 -0.61 -6.67 -2.16
CA ASP A 87 -0.32 -7.72 -1.21
C ASP A 87 0.54 -7.22 -0.05
N ALA A 88 0.31 -7.78 1.14
CA ALA A 88 0.97 -7.41 2.38
C ALA A 88 1.81 -8.56 2.92
N GLY A 89 3.06 -8.25 3.25
CA GLY A 89 3.89 -9.08 4.09
C GLY A 89 3.63 -8.79 5.57
N GLU A 90 4.55 -9.21 6.44
CA GLU A 90 4.42 -8.97 7.88
C GLU A 90 4.29 -7.47 8.20
N ASP A 91 5.20 -6.64 7.69
CA ASP A 91 5.31 -5.20 8.00
C ASP A 91 5.48 -4.32 6.76
N HIS A 92 5.19 -4.81 5.57
CA HIS A 92 5.30 -4.06 4.33
C HIS A 92 4.17 -4.39 3.38
N VAL A 93 3.95 -3.52 2.44
CA VAL A 93 2.93 -3.68 1.40
C VAL A 93 3.53 -3.38 0.05
N CYS A 94 3.13 -4.14 -0.95
CA CYS A 94 3.46 -3.86 -2.34
C CYS A 94 2.18 -3.85 -3.20
N ALA A 95 2.14 -2.97 -4.18
CA ALA A 95 1.03 -2.86 -5.12
C ALA A 95 1.51 -2.81 -6.57
N ILE A 96 0.77 -3.48 -7.43
CA ILE A 96 0.84 -3.27 -8.88
C ILE A 96 -0.06 -2.08 -9.19
N VAL A 97 0.52 -1.03 -9.76
CA VAL A 97 -0.23 0.15 -10.17
C VAL A 97 -0.27 0.24 -11.69
N GLN A 98 -1.38 0.72 -12.26
CA GLN A 98 -1.52 0.89 -13.70
C GLN A 98 -1.41 2.36 -14.06
N TYR A 99 -0.60 2.62 -15.09
CA TYR A 99 -0.52 3.91 -15.74
C TYR A 99 -0.42 3.69 -17.26
N GLY A 100 -1.51 3.95 -17.98
CA GLY A 100 -1.60 3.60 -19.38
C GLY A 100 -1.41 2.10 -19.61
N SER A 101 -0.41 1.72 -20.41
CA SER A 101 -0.06 0.30 -20.65
C SER A 101 0.99 -0.26 -19.67
N TYR A 102 1.50 0.56 -18.73
CA TYR A 102 2.54 0.16 -17.79
C TYR A 102 1.95 -0.36 -16.48
N ARG A 103 2.61 -1.35 -15.89
CA ARG A 103 2.24 -1.94 -14.60
C ARG A 103 3.46 -2.04 -13.68
N PRO A 104 3.97 -0.90 -13.19
CA PRO A 104 5.05 -0.88 -12.20
C PRO A 104 4.58 -1.36 -10.84
N VAL A 105 5.55 -1.71 -9.99
CA VAL A 105 5.35 -2.06 -8.58
C VAL A 105 5.83 -0.92 -7.70
N GLN A 106 5.05 -0.58 -6.69
CA GLN A 106 5.41 0.33 -5.61
C GLN A 106 5.23 -0.38 -4.28
N CYS A 107 6.22 -0.25 -3.39
CA CYS A 107 6.24 -0.91 -2.08
C CYS A 107 6.51 0.12 -0.97
N TRP A 108 5.91 -0.08 0.20
CA TRP A 108 6.08 0.79 1.38
C TRP A 108 6.01 -0.01 2.68
N GLY A 109 6.28 0.64 3.82
CA GLY A 109 6.43 0.04 5.14
C GLY A 109 7.89 -0.26 5.46
N ASN A 110 8.16 -1.39 6.08
CA ASN A 110 9.48 -1.83 6.54
C ASN A 110 10.41 -2.14 5.37
N GLY A 111 11.56 -1.43 5.29
CA GLY A 111 12.58 -1.62 4.26
C GLY A 111 13.72 -2.57 4.64
N ALA A 112 13.72 -3.13 5.87
CA ALA A 112 14.76 -4.02 6.33
C ALA A 112 14.98 -5.18 5.35
N ASP A 113 16.23 -5.66 5.27
CA ASP A 113 16.66 -6.74 4.39
C ASP A 113 16.39 -6.50 2.89
N GLY A 114 16.04 -5.25 2.51
CA GLY A 114 15.79 -4.86 1.12
C GLY A 114 14.43 -5.32 0.58
N ARG A 115 13.48 -5.73 1.43
CA ARG A 115 12.18 -6.31 1.04
C ARG A 115 11.32 -5.42 0.14
N LEU A 116 11.54 -4.09 0.17
CA LEU A 116 10.85 -3.14 -0.70
C LEU A 116 11.41 -3.07 -2.13
N GLY A 117 12.60 -3.63 -2.39
CA GLY A 117 13.18 -3.71 -3.73
C GLY A 117 13.79 -2.41 -4.28
N TYR A 118 14.01 -1.37 -3.47
CA TYR A 118 14.58 -0.09 -3.91
C TYR A 118 16.11 -0.03 -3.86
N GLY A 119 16.78 -1.11 -3.43
CA GLY A 119 18.24 -1.13 -3.25
C GLY A 119 18.71 -0.39 -2.00
N SER A 120 17.81 -0.13 -1.04
CA SER A 120 18.09 0.43 0.29
C SER A 120 17.31 -0.36 1.35
N GLN A 121 17.58 -0.10 2.62
CA GLN A 121 16.85 -0.66 3.76
C GLN A 121 15.99 0.40 4.46
N ASP A 122 15.76 1.54 3.80
CA ASP A 122 14.96 2.62 4.35
C ASP A 122 13.48 2.25 4.36
N ASN A 123 12.79 2.54 5.47
CA ASN A 123 11.34 2.46 5.53
C ASN A 123 10.71 3.53 4.62
N ARG A 124 9.54 3.24 4.08
CA ARG A 124 8.74 4.16 3.26
C ARG A 124 7.37 4.37 3.90
N GLY A 125 6.80 5.56 3.72
CA GLY A 125 5.50 5.90 4.28
C GLY A 125 5.51 6.47 5.70
N THR A 126 6.69 6.61 6.32
CA THR A 126 6.84 7.12 7.69
C THR A 126 6.78 8.64 7.81
N GLY A 127 6.89 9.37 6.70
CA GLY A 127 6.88 10.84 6.71
C GLY A 127 7.07 11.42 5.31
N ALA A 128 6.72 12.70 5.15
CA ALA A 128 6.92 13.41 3.89
C ALA A 128 8.42 13.62 3.60
N GLY A 129 8.83 13.44 2.37
CA GLY A 129 10.18 13.71 1.92
C GLY A 129 10.75 12.67 0.95
N SER A 130 11.91 12.97 0.38
CA SER A 130 12.48 12.21 -0.74
C SER A 130 12.91 10.77 -0.41
N THR A 131 13.16 10.46 0.87
CA THR A 131 13.59 9.10 1.28
C THR A 131 12.48 8.26 1.86
N ASN A 132 11.54 8.87 2.57
CA ASN A 132 10.52 8.14 3.36
C ASN A 132 9.08 8.46 2.91
N GLY A 133 8.92 9.35 1.93
CA GLY A 133 7.61 9.81 1.46
C GLY A 133 6.92 8.85 0.51
N MET A 134 5.65 9.12 0.32
CA MET A 134 4.78 8.49 -0.66
C MET A 134 4.62 9.40 -1.90
N GLY A 135 3.66 9.13 -2.73
CA GLY A 135 3.36 9.94 -3.91
C GLY A 135 4.55 10.04 -4.87
N SER A 136 4.91 11.25 -5.28
CA SER A 136 6.03 11.48 -6.19
C SER A 136 7.41 11.13 -5.59
N ASN A 137 7.49 10.95 -4.28
CA ASN A 137 8.71 10.53 -3.58
C ASN A 137 8.84 9.00 -3.49
N LEU A 138 7.76 8.26 -3.67
CA LEU A 138 7.79 6.81 -3.74
C LEU A 138 8.11 6.38 -5.17
N GLY A 139 9.34 5.98 -5.42
CA GLY A 139 9.74 5.41 -6.71
C GLY A 139 8.99 4.11 -7.01
N TYR A 140 9.26 3.54 -8.15
CA TYR A 140 8.85 2.17 -8.49
C TYR A 140 10.03 1.22 -8.38
N VAL A 141 9.73 -0.04 -8.06
CA VAL A 141 10.73 -1.10 -7.94
C VAL A 141 11.35 -1.38 -9.31
N ARG A 142 12.69 -1.40 -9.39
CA ARG A 142 13.41 -1.69 -10.63
C ARG A 142 13.69 -3.18 -10.75
N LEU A 143 12.96 -3.88 -11.61
CA LEU A 143 13.01 -5.32 -11.77
C LEU A 143 14.10 -5.82 -12.74
N SER A 144 14.79 -4.94 -13.46
CA SER A 144 15.93 -5.32 -14.33
C SER A 144 16.99 -4.22 -14.43
N SER A 145 18.22 -4.62 -14.73
CA SER A 145 19.43 -3.78 -14.74
C SER A 145 19.70 -3.07 -16.07
N GLY A 146 18.79 -2.98 -17.01
CA GLY A 146 19.24 -2.63 -18.37
C GLY A 146 18.39 -1.71 -19.24
N THR A 147 17.17 -1.40 -18.90
CA THR A 147 16.34 -0.51 -19.72
C THR A 147 15.41 0.33 -18.86
N THR A 148 15.05 1.50 -19.35
CA THR A 148 13.97 2.34 -18.82
C THR A 148 12.70 1.49 -18.75
N GLY A 149 12.51 0.84 -17.59
CA GLY A 149 11.67 -0.33 -17.41
C GLY A 149 10.19 -0.03 -17.51
N TYR A 150 9.65 -0.35 -18.64
CA TYR A 150 8.21 -0.53 -18.80
C TYR A 150 7.89 -1.99 -18.44
N TYR A 151 7.66 -2.24 -17.13
CA TYR A 151 7.35 -3.58 -16.67
C TYR A 151 5.87 -3.87 -16.85
N HIS A 152 5.57 -5.07 -17.23
CA HIS A 152 4.23 -5.62 -17.28
C HIS A 152 4.12 -6.69 -16.20
N VAL A 153 4.12 -6.24 -14.94
CA VAL A 153 3.93 -7.15 -13.81
C VAL A 153 2.49 -7.65 -13.83
N THR A 154 2.32 -8.96 -13.74
CA THR A 154 1.02 -9.63 -13.79
C THR A 154 0.56 -10.12 -12.44
N ASP A 155 1.50 -10.37 -11.52
CA ASP A 155 1.18 -10.87 -10.18
C ASP A 155 2.23 -10.45 -9.16
N ILE A 156 1.82 -10.35 -7.89
CA ILE A 156 2.64 -9.96 -6.76
C ILE A 156 2.25 -10.76 -5.52
N GLU A 157 3.26 -11.25 -4.80
CA GLU A 157 3.11 -11.99 -3.56
C GLU A 157 4.12 -11.47 -2.53
N ALA A 158 3.65 -11.11 -1.36
CA ALA A 158 4.45 -10.67 -0.24
C ALA A 158 4.46 -11.74 0.86
N GLY A 159 5.65 -12.22 1.23
CA GLY A 159 5.85 -13.05 2.41
C GLY A 159 6.22 -12.20 3.63
N ALA A 160 6.60 -12.83 4.75
CA ALA A 160 6.94 -12.10 5.98
C ALA A 160 8.00 -11.01 5.74
N GLY A 161 9.10 -11.33 5.08
CA GLY A 161 10.19 -10.39 4.80
C GLY A 161 10.67 -10.39 3.34
N THR A 162 9.84 -10.83 2.40
CA THR A 162 10.21 -10.96 0.98
C THR A 162 9.06 -10.52 0.09
N THR A 163 9.37 -10.09 -1.12
CA THR A 163 8.37 -9.81 -2.16
C THR A 163 8.76 -10.52 -3.45
N CYS A 164 7.81 -11.18 -4.09
CA CYS A 164 7.97 -11.84 -5.38
C CYS A 164 7.00 -11.23 -6.40
N VAL A 165 7.41 -11.18 -7.67
CA VAL A 165 6.57 -10.70 -8.76
C VAL A 165 6.66 -11.63 -9.97
N ILE A 166 5.59 -11.72 -10.74
CA ILE A 166 5.53 -12.37 -12.06
C ILE A 166 5.41 -11.29 -13.13
N MET A 167 6.22 -11.41 -14.19
CA MET A 167 6.25 -10.49 -15.33
C MET A 167 5.74 -11.17 -16.60
#